data_e8babce15a37cf38d7f3603505185228
#
_entry.id   e8babce15a37cf38d7f3603505185228
#
_cell.length_a   1.000
_cell.length_b   1.000
_cell.length_c   1.000
_cell.angle_alpha   90.00
_cell.angle_beta   90.00
_cell.angle_gamma   90.00
#
_symmetry.space_group_name_H-M   'P 1'
#
loop_
_entity.id
_entity.type
_entity.pdbx_description
1 polymer ?
#
loop_
_entity_poly.entity_id
_entity_poly.type
_entity_poly.pdbx_seq_one_letter_code
_entity_poly.pdbx_strand_id
1 'polypeptide(L)'
;MIGDRWVYSNNLQETYQFDSQGRLVEIRTPNARSVSLVYSADNVVVTSEAGEQLIFTQDIKYQPLTLSAQGLEVDYSYDGNWRLLGVQKNRAGSITNRSFLYENQMYPRFLTGIIDENGERYATWTYDASGRVVSSSHADGADHTRVAYNADGSTSVTNSLGKVTNYQYQIVNGVKKVVAIEGEPSPNCASSNSTFTYDDRGLLKTKTDNKGIVTTYDYNERGLEVSRTEASGTAQARTVTTEWHPSLYLPLAVTEPDRITRYRYDDQGRQLSRTVENR
;
A
#
# COMPACT_ATOMS: atom_id res chain seq x y z
N MET A 1 -9.32 -10.68 -22.22
CA MET A 1 -9.73 -12.08 -21.99
C MET A 1 -8.88 -12.94 -22.91
N ILE A 2 -8.22 -13.97 -22.40
CA ILE A 2 -7.47 -14.93 -23.20
C ILE A 2 -8.12 -16.30 -22.94
N GLY A 3 -8.92 -16.80 -23.90
CA GLY A 3 -9.82 -17.92 -23.68
C GLY A 3 -10.90 -17.57 -22.63
N ASP A 4 -11.23 -18.50 -21.74
CA ASP A 4 -12.22 -18.30 -20.64
C ASP A 4 -11.60 -17.70 -19.37
N ARG A 5 -10.44 -17.06 -19.46
CA ARG A 5 -9.70 -16.48 -18.33
C ARG A 5 -9.58 -14.97 -18.43
N TRP A 6 -9.70 -14.31 -17.29
CA TRP A 6 -9.35 -12.90 -17.14
C TRP A 6 -7.87 -12.80 -16.77
N VAL A 7 -7.16 -11.83 -17.37
CA VAL A 7 -5.76 -11.53 -17.04
C VAL A 7 -5.65 -10.06 -16.68
N TYR A 8 -5.09 -9.80 -15.52
CA TYR A 8 -4.72 -8.46 -15.06
C TYR A 8 -3.20 -8.37 -14.93
N SER A 9 -2.62 -7.25 -15.37
CA SER A 9 -1.20 -6.96 -15.16
C SER A 9 -1.07 -5.63 -14.42
N ASN A 10 -0.22 -5.60 -13.38
CA ASN A 10 0.07 -4.38 -12.62
C ASN A 10 1.32 -3.67 -13.15
N ASN A 11 1.67 -2.53 -12.54
CA ASN A 11 2.85 -1.74 -12.89
C ASN A 11 4.19 -2.40 -12.52
N LEU A 12 4.18 -3.48 -11.73
CA LEU A 12 5.36 -4.30 -11.41
C LEU A 12 5.56 -5.45 -12.41
N GLN A 13 4.77 -5.48 -13.49
CA GLN A 13 4.77 -6.55 -14.49
C GLN A 13 4.34 -7.92 -13.94
N GLU A 14 3.68 -7.93 -12.79
CA GLU A 14 3.06 -9.14 -12.30
C GLU A 14 1.75 -9.39 -13.05
N THR A 15 1.49 -10.64 -13.41
CA THR A 15 0.24 -11.05 -14.05
C THR A 15 -0.57 -11.94 -13.12
N TYR A 16 -1.86 -11.65 -13.05
CA TYR A 16 -2.85 -12.36 -12.26
C TYR A 16 -3.87 -12.97 -13.21
N GLN A 17 -4.02 -14.28 -13.18
CA GLN A 17 -5.00 -14.98 -14.00
C GLN A 17 -6.17 -15.43 -13.14
N PHE A 18 -7.37 -15.24 -13.66
CA PHE A 18 -8.61 -15.61 -13.00
C PHE A 18 -9.39 -16.60 -13.87
N ASP A 19 -10.08 -17.54 -13.24
CA ASP A 19 -10.97 -18.47 -13.93
C ASP A 19 -12.30 -17.78 -14.37
N SER A 20 -13.17 -18.53 -15.00
CA SER A 20 -14.50 -18.06 -15.45
C SER A 20 -15.42 -17.64 -14.30
N GLN A 21 -15.13 -18.03 -13.06
CA GLN A 21 -15.85 -17.64 -11.85
C GLN A 21 -15.24 -16.41 -11.17
N GLY A 22 -14.18 -15.84 -11.75
CA GLY A 22 -13.46 -14.70 -11.19
C GLY A 22 -12.51 -15.05 -10.03
N ARG A 23 -12.19 -16.31 -9.81
CA ARG A 23 -11.25 -16.75 -8.78
C ARG A 23 -9.83 -16.71 -9.33
N LEU A 24 -8.88 -16.21 -8.53
CA LEU A 24 -7.46 -16.15 -8.87
C LEU A 24 -6.89 -17.58 -8.97
N VAL A 25 -6.33 -17.95 -10.11
CA VAL A 25 -5.76 -19.30 -10.35
C VAL A 25 -4.25 -19.29 -10.55
N GLU A 26 -3.67 -18.14 -10.90
CA GLU A 26 -2.23 -18.02 -11.07
C GLU A 26 -1.75 -16.59 -10.85
N ILE A 27 -0.58 -16.44 -10.21
CA ILE A 27 0.20 -15.22 -10.15
C ILE A 27 1.55 -15.50 -10.79
N ARG A 28 2.00 -14.64 -11.72
CA ARG A 28 3.34 -14.69 -12.30
C ARG A 28 4.07 -13.38 -12.09
N THR A 29 5.32 -13.47 -11.68
CA THR A 29 6.23 -12.33 -11.62
C THR A 29 7.10 -12.25 -12.88
N PRO A 30 7.71 -11.10 -13.20
CA PRO A 30 8.61 -10.95 -14.35
C PRO A 30 9.79 -11.93 -14.36
N ASN A 31 10.23 -12.36 -13.16
CA ASN A 31 11.33 -13.34 -13.03
C ASN A 31 10.91 -14.80 -13.23
N ALA A 32 9.77 -15.01 -13.90
CA ALA A 32 9.17 -16.30 -14.19
C ALA A 32 8.73 -17.12 -12.96
N ARG A 33 8.82 -16.58 -11.74
CA ARG A 33 8.25 -17.26 -10.57
C ARG A 33 6.73 -17.26 -10.68
N SER A 34 6.15 -18.42 -10.51
CA SER A 34 4.70 -18.57 -10.54
C SER A 34 4.18 -19.19 -9.25
N VAL A 35 2.96 -18.81 -8.90
CA VAL A 35 2.18 -19.41 -7.84
C VAL A 35 0.84 -19.81 -8.44
N SER A 36 0.47 -21.07 -8.31
CA SER A 36 -0.82 -21.57 -8.77
C SER A 36 -1.77 -21.82 -7.61
N LEU A 37 -3.08 -21.61 -7.83
CA LEU A 37 -4.13 -21.85 -6.86
C LEU A 37 -5.15 -22.83 -7.44
N VAL A 38 -5.42 -23.89 -6.70
CA VAL A 38 -6.41 -24.93 -7.05
C VAL A 38 -7.49 -24.94 -5.97
N TYR A 39 -8.73 -24.80 -6.40
CA TYR A 39 -9.91 -24.74 -5.53
C TYR A 39 -10.63 -26.09 -5.56
N SER A 40 -10.93 -26.63 -4.39
CA SER A 40 -11.82 -27.77 -4.19
C SER A 40 -13.04 -27.34 -3.35
N ALA A 41 -13.92 -28.29 -3.02
CA ALA A 41 -15.09 -28.00 -2.18
C ALA A 41 -14.71 -27.47 -0.79
N ASP A 42 -13.61 -28.01 -0.20
CA ASP A 42 -13.28 -27.82 1.21
C ASP A 42 -11.99 -27.00 1.41
N ASN A 43 -11.16 -26.84 0.37
CA ASN A 43 -9.87 -26.17 0.53
C ASN A 43 -9.40 -25.46 -0.73
N VAL A 44 -8.39 -24.62 -0.56
CA VAL A 44 -7.59 -24.02 -1.61
C VAL A 44 -6.13 -24.41 -1.40
N VAL A 45 -5.52 -24.97 -2.44
CA VAL A 45 -4.10 -25.33 -2.44
C VAL A 45 -3.35 -24.30 -3.26
N VAL A 46 -2.41 -23.62 -2.62
CA VAL A 46 -1.50 -22.68 -3.26
C VAL A 46 -0.15 -23.37 -3.41
N THR A 47 0.35 -23.45 -4.63
CA THR A 47 1.61 -24.15 -4.94
C THR A 47 2.59 -23.18 -5.56
N SER A 48 3.80 -23.06 -5.00
CA SER A 48 4.90 -22.30 -5.59
C SER A 48 5.53 -23.07 -6.76
N GLU A 49 6.29 -22.39 -7.61
CA GLU A 49 7.06 -23.02 -8.68
C GLU A 49 8.05 -24.09 -8.16
N ALA A 50 8.56 -23.93 -6.94
CA ALA A 50 9.43 -24.90 -6.28
C ALA A 50 8.67 -26.13 -5.73
N GLY A 51 7.33 -26.15 -5.85
CA GLY A 51 6.49 -27.23 -5.34
C GLY A 51 6.12 -27.12 -3.87
N GLU A 52 6.49 -26.01 -3.20
CA GLU A 52 6.05 -25.73 -1.83
C GLU A 52 4.55 -25.46 -1.83
N GLN A 53 3.86 -25.97 -0.82
CA GLN A 53 2.41 -25.84 -0.73
C GLN A 53 1.98 -25.12 0.55
N LEU A 54 0.94 -24.31 0.37
CA LEU A 54 0.14 -23.73 1.44
C LEU A 54 -1.31 -24.17 1.17
N ILE A 55 -1.94 -24.76 2.17
CA ILE A 55 -3.32 -25.23 2.06
C ILE A 55 -4.16 -24.44 3.07
N PHE A 56 -5.29 -23.89 2.63
CA PHE A 56 -6.23 -23.30 3.57
C PHE A 56 -7.65 -23.80 3.30
N THR A 57 -8.40 -23.95 4.39
CA THR A 57 -9.83 -24.22 4.36
C THR A 57 -10.59 -22.92 4.57
N GLN A 58 -11.82 -22.87 4.09
CA GLN A 58 -12.69 -21.71 4.20
C GLN A 58 -14.14 -22.15 4.45
N ASP A 59 -14.91 -21.26 5.04
CA ASP A 59 -16.33 -21.45 5.21
C ASP A 59 -17.12 -21.14 3.91
N ILE A 60 -18.44 -21.29 3.98
CA ILE A 60 -19.36 -21.00 2.88
C ILE A 60 -19.39 -19.51 2.44
N LYS A 61 -18.77 -18.62 3.20
CA LYS A 61 -18.60 -17.19 2.91
C LYS A 61 -17.18 -16.84 2.50
N TYR A 62 -16.36 -17.86 2.24
CA TYR A 62 -14.96 -17.72 1.85
C TYR A 62 -14.06 -17.10 2.95
N GLN A 63 -14.46 -17.18 4.23
CA GLN A 63 -13.59 -16.81 5.34
C GLN A 63 -12.61 -17.94 5.63
N PRO A 64 -11.31 -17.68 5.78
CA PRO A 64 -10.34 -18.73 6.11
C PRO A 64 -10.65 -19.33 7.49
N LEU A 65 -10.66 -20.65 7.59
CA LEU A 65 -10.81 -21.39 8.86
C LEU A 65 -9.48 -21.91 9.35
N THR A 66 -8.70 -22.52 8.46
CA THR A 66 -7.36 -23.01 8.79
C THR A 66 -6.38 -22.67 7.68
N LEU A 67 -5.10 -22.61 8.02
CA LEU A 67 -4.01 -22.54 7.07
C LEU A 67 -2.93 -23.50 7.52
N SER A 68 -2.43 -24.33 6.60
CA SER A 68 -1.30 -25.23 6.85
C SER A 68 -0.21 -25.05 5.79
N ALA A 69 1.02 -25.03 6.25
CA ALA A 69 2.23 -25.07 5.44
C ALA A 69 3.27 -25.91 6.20
N GLN A 70 4.42 -26.19 5.59
CA GLN A 70 5.44 -27.00 6.23
C GLN A 70 5.80 -26.49 7.64
N GLY A 71 5.44 -27.24 8.69
CA GLY A 71 5.72 -26.93 10.08
C GLY A 71 4.94 -25.72 10.66
N LEU A 72 3.91 -25.25 9.96
CA LEU A 72 3.02 -24.19 10.41
C LEU A 72 1.56 -24.62 10.26
N GLU A 73 0.78 -24.45 11.32
CA GLU A 73 -0.67 -24.51 11.32
C GLU A 73 -1.23 -23.22 11.89
N VAL A 74 -2.29 -22.69 11.28
CA VAL A 74 -2.97 -21.47 11.74
C VAL A 74 -4.47 -21.75 11.75
N ASP A 75 -5.11 -21.45 12.87
CA ASP A 75 -6.55 -21.53 13.03
C ASP A 75 -7.14 -20.14 13.22
N TYR A 76 -8.25 -19.88 12.55
CA TYR A 76 -8.99 -18.63 12.61
C TYR A 76 -10.33 -18.87 13.30
N SER A 77 -10.68 -18.04 14.26
CA SER A 77 -11.96 -18.10 14.96
C SER A 77 -12.78 -16.85 14.71
N TYR A 78 -14.09 -17.05 14.54
CA TYR A 78 -15.06 -15.99 14.26
C TYR A 78 -16.23 -16.05 15.24
N ASP A 79 -16.89 -14.91 15.43
CA ASP A 79 -18.15 -14.87 16.16
C ASP A 79 -19.36 -15.08 15.23
N GLY A 80 -20.57 -15.09 15.84
CA GLY A 80 -21.83 -15.23 15.10
C GLY A 80 -22.14 -14.07 14.13
N ASN A 81 -21.41 -12.96 14.20
CA ASN A 81 -21.51 -11.81 13.31
C ASN A 81 -20.40 -11.79 12.26
N TRP A 82 -19.64 -12.88 12.11
CA TRP A 82 -18.54 -13.07 11.16
C TRP A 82 -17.34 -12.15 11.38
N ARG A 83 -17.13 -11.70 12.64
CA ARG A 83 -15.94 -10.94 13.01
C ARG A 83 -14.84 -11.90 13.42
N LEU A 84 -13.61 -11.66 12.94
CA LEU A 84 -12.44 -12.44 13.35
C LEU A 84 -12.15 -12.17 14.83
N LEU A 85 -12.28 -13.17 15.67
CA LEU A 85 -12.00 -13.08 17.12
C LEU A 85 -10.58 -13.46 17.47
N GLY A 86 -10.00 -14.41 16.75
CA GLY A 86 -8.68 -14.91 17.10
C GLY A 86 -7.96 -15.59 15.96
N VAL A 87 -6.64 -15.61 16.09
CA VAL A 87 -5.72 -16.37 15.25
C VAL A 87 -4.79 -17.13 16.17
N GLN A 88 -4.85 -18.46 16.11
CA GLN A 88 -3.91 -19.34 16.78
C GLN A 88 -2.88 -19.84 15.77
N LYS A 89 -1.61 -19.76 16.11
CA LYS A 89 -0.51 -20.29 15.30
C LYS A 89 0.19 -21.41 16.08
N ASN A 90 0.37 -22.54 15.44
CA ASN A 90 1.20 -23.63 15.92
C ASN A 90 2.39 -23.80 14.98
N ARG A 91 3.59 -23.54 15.48
CA ARG A 91 4.82 -23.73 14.73
C ARG A 91 5.71 -24.74 15.45
N ALA A 92 5.79 -25.94 14.90
CA ALA A 92 6.59 -27.04 15.47
C ALA A 92 6.29 -27.30 16.99
N GLY A 93 5.01 -27.22 17.38
CA GLY A 93 4.57 -27.41 18.76
C GLY A 93 4.56 -26.15 19.64
N SER A 94 5.09 -25.04 19.16
CA SER A 94 4.97 -23.74 19.83
C SER A 94 3.65 -23.07 19.43
N ILE A 95 2.74 -22.89 20.39
CA ILE A 95 1.42 -22.29 20.17
C ILE A 95 1.45 -20.82 20.62
N THR A 96 1.00 -19.94 19.74
CA THR A 96 0.77 -18.52 20.04
C THR A 96 -0.64 -18.10 19.63
N ASN A 97 -1.25 -17.19 20.38
CA ASN A 97 -2.61 -16.71 20.15
C ASN A 97 -2.62 -15.19 20.01
N ARG A 98 -3.41 -14.69 19.07
CA ARG A 98 -3.71 -13.27 18.92
C ARG A 98 -5.22 -13.08 18.90
N SER A 99 -5.76 -12.11 19.67
CA SER A 99 -7.19 -11.85 19.73
C SER A 99 -7.53 -10.45 19.23
N PHE A 100 -8.71 -10.30 18.66
CA PHE A 100 -9.24 -9.07 18.05
C PHE A 100 -10.48 -8.62 18.82
N LEU A 101 -10.52 -7.35 19.22
CA LEU A 101 -11.54 -6.79 20.09
C LEU A 101 -12.47 -5.84 19.32
N TYR A 102 -13.78 -5.92 19.63
CA TYR A 102 -14.85 -5.16 18.99
C TYR A 102 -15.77 -4.57 20.08
N GLU A 103 -15.27 -3.58 20.81
CA GLU A 103 -15.90 -3.07 22.02
C GLU A 103 -16.80 -1.86 21.78
N ASN A 104 -16.86 -1.35 20.53
CA ASN A 104 -17.67 -0.19 20.18
C ASN A 104 -19.13 -0.61 19.98
N GLN A 105 -20.02 -0.14 20.84
CA GLN A 105 -21.46 -0.48 20.78
C GLN A 105 -22.17 0.15 19.59
N MET A 106 -21.77 1.37 19.17
CA MET A 106 -22.38 2.05 18.02
C MET A 106 -21.91 1.43 16.70
N TYR A 107 -20.66 0.99 16.64
CA TYR A 107 -20.04 0.37 15.47
C TYR A 107 -19.49 -1.02 15.84
N PRO A 108 -20.34 -2.03 16.05
CA PRO A 108 -19.94 -3.32 16.61
C PRO A 108 -19.02 -4.15 15.71
N ARG A 109 -18.81 -3.72 14.47
CA ARG A 109 -17.88 -4.37 13.53
C ARG A 109 -16.53 -3.64 13.43
N PHE A 110 -16.33 -2.55 14.17
CA PHE A 110 -15.07 -1.83 14.13
C PHE A 110 -14.09 -2.41 15.15
N LEU A 111 -12.89 -2.69 14.66
CA LEU A 111 -11.80 -3.21 15.48
C LEU A 111 -11.37 -2.14 16.49
N THR A 112 -11.43 -2.45 17.78
CA THR A 112 -11.07 -1.51 18.86
C THR A 112 -9.77 -1.88 19.54
N GLY A 113 -9.27 -3.11 19.36
CA GLY A 113 -8.01 -3.52 19.95
C GLY A 113 -7.52 -4.86 19.44
N ILE A 114 -6.25 -5.11 19.75
CA ILE A 114 -5.57 -6.38 19.53
C ILE A 114 -4.92 -6.80 20.86
N ILE A 115 -5.13 -8.04 21.27
CA ILE A 115 -4.32 -8.71 22.28
C ILE A 115 -3.25 -9.52 21.56
N ASP A 116 -2.00 -9.35 21.93
CA ASP A 116 -0.85 -10.01 21.31
C ASP A 116 -0.64 -11.44 21.83
N GLU A 117 0.42 -12.08 21.39
CA GLU A 117 0.81 -13.44 21.72
C GLU A 117 1.24 -13.62 23.19
N ASN A 118 1.50 -12.52 23.92
CA ASN A 118 1.82 -12.52 25.36
C ASN A 118 0.57 -12.33 26.24
N GLY A 119 -0.60 -12.10 25.62
CA GLY A 119 -1.84 -11.80 26.32
C GLY A 119 -1.99 -10.33 26.71
N GLU A 120 -1.12 -9.46 26.20
CA GLU A 120 -1.13 -8.02 26.47
C GLU A 120 -1.86 -7.25 25.38
N ARG A 121 -2.49 -6.12 25.74
CA ARG A 121 -3.16 -5.27 24.76
C ARG A 121 -2.16 -4.52 23.92
N TYR A 122 -1.87 -5.04 22.73
CA TYR A 122 -0.88 -4.49 21.79
C TYR A 122 -1.30 -3.17 21.18
N ALA A 123 -2.59 -3.03 20.79
CA ALA A 123 -3.09 -1.82 20.12
C ALA A 123 -4.52 -1.49 20.54
N THR A 124 -4.85 -0.19 20.50
CA THR A 124 -6.20 0.34 20.77
C THR A 124 -6.56 1.40 19.73
N TRP A 125 -7.81 1.34 19.23
CA TRP A 125 -8.40 2.35 18.34
C TRP A 125 -9.72 2.86 18.89
N THR A 126 -9.97 4.16 18.73
CA THR A 126 -11.25 4.78 19.08
C THR A 126 -11.84 5.50 17.87
N TYR A 127 -13.16 5.65 17.88
CA TYR A 127 -13.94 6.19 16.77
C TYR A 127 -14.87 7.30 17.25
N ASP A 128 -15.15 8.27 16.38
CA ASP A 128 -16.16 9.29 16.61
C ASP A 128 -17.58 8.78 16.28
N ALA A 129 -18.57 9.64 16.52
CA ALA A 129 -19.98 9.35 16.23
C ALA A 129 -20.29 9.17 14.72
N SER A 130 -19.38 9.52 13.84
CA SER A 130 -19.47 9.31 12.39
C SER A 130 -18.74 8.03 11.93
N GLY A 131 -18.17 7.25 12.86
CA GLY A 131 -17.42 6.02 12.57
C GLY A 131 -16.00 6.27 12.05
N ARG A 132 -15.44 7.48 12.22
CA ARG A 132 -14.08 7.79 11.81
C ARG A 132 -13.12 7.56 12.96
N VAL A 133 -11.92 7.03 12.66
CA VAL A 133 -10.86 6.81 13.67
C VAL A 133 -10.40 8.15 14.23
N VAL A 134 -10.41 8.32 15.55
CA VAL A 134 -9.94 9.53 16.25
C VAL A 134 -8.69 9.28 17.09
N SER A 135 -8.37 8.03 17.40
CA SER A 135 -7.08 7.72 18.04
C SER A 135 -6.57 6.33 17.72
N SER A 136 -5.26 6.19 17.80
CA SER A 136 -4.53 4.93 17.76
C SER A 136 -3.42 4.97 18.81
N SER A 137 -3.23 3.88 19.56
CA SER A 137 -2.11 3.74 20.49
C SER A 137 -1.66 2.28 20.58
N HIS A 138 -0.39 2.08 20.92
CA HIS A 138 0.15 0.79 21.34
C HIS A 138 -0.01 0.59 22.85
N ALA A 139 0.52 -0.53 23.37
CA ALA A 139 0.49 -0.87 24.78
C ALA A 139 0.90 0.32 25.68
N ASP A 140 0.25 0.46 26.82
CA ASP A 140 0.47 1.52 27.80
C ASP A 140 0.39 2.96 27.24
N GLY A 141 -0.31 3.14 26.11
CA GLY A 141 -0.46 4.44 25.46
C GLY A 141 0.77 4.88 24.64
N ALA A 142 1.71 3.98 24.38
CA ALA A 142 2.85 4.25 23.50
C ALA A 142 2.38 4.60 22.08
N ASP A 143 3.16 5.44 21.39
CA ASP A 143 2.89 5.91 20.03
C ASP A 143 1.47 6.46 19.82
N HIS A 144 0.91 7.08 20.88
CA HIS A 144 -0.43 7.62 20.84
C HIS A 144 -0.55 8.69 19.75
N THR A 145 -1.37 8.41 18.76
CA THR A 145 -1.72 9.34 17.67
C THR A 145 -3.20 9.72 17.80
N ARG A 146 -3.50 11.02 17.67
CA ARG A 146 -4.87 11.54 17.63
C ARG A 146 -5.16 12.16 16.29
N VAL A 147 -6.40 12.01 15.84
CA VAL A 147 -6.90 12.58 14.59
C VAL A 147 -8.12 13.44 14.90
N ALA A 148 -8.08 14.70 14.48
CA ALA A 148 -9.21 15.62 14.54
C ALA A 148 -9.66 15.98 13.12
N TYR A 149 -10.96 15.87 12.87
CA TYR A 149 -11.59 16.24 11.60
C TYR A 149 -12.22 17.63 11.78
N ASN A 150 -11.62 18.62 11.17
CA ASN A 150 -11.98 20.02 11.37
C ASN A 150 -13.21 20.43 10.56
N ALA A 151 -13.91 21.49 10.99
CA ALA A 151 -15.11 21.98 10.34
C ALA A 151 -14.86 22.53 8.92
N ASP A 152 -13.65 22.97 8.62
CA ASP A 152 -13.21 23.42 7.29
C ASP A 152 -12.86 22.28 6.33
N GLY A 153 -13.00 21.02 6.77
CA GLY A 153 -12.69 19.82 6.01
C GLY A 153 -11.22 19.39 6.08
N SER A 154 -10.37 20.11 6.77
CA SER A 154 -9.00 19.71 7.04
C SER A 154 -8.94 18.60 8.11
N THR A 155 -7.78 17.99 8.28
CA THR A 155 -7.55 16.97 9.31
C THR A 155 -6.26 17.30 10.07
N SER A 156 -6.34 17.34 11.40
CA SER A 156 -5.17 17.51 12.27
C SER A 156 -4.76 16.15 12.85
N VAL A 157 -3.50 15.80 12.75
CA VAL A 157 -2.92 14.58 13.34
C VAL A 157 -1.91 15.01 14.41
N THR A 158 -2.14 14.60 15.65
CA THR A 158 -1.22 14.83 16.78
C THR A 158 -0.47 13.53 17.07
N ASN A 159 0.84 13.54 16.99
CA ASN A 159 1.67 12.39 17.32
C ASN A 159 1.89 12.22 18.83
N SER A 160 2.58 11.16 19.24
CA SER A 160 2.88 10.82 20.63
C SER A 160 3.72 11.89 21.36
N LEU A 161 4.46 12.73 20.63
CA LEU A 161 5.24 13.84 21.16
C LEU A 161 4.44 15.15 21.25
N GLY A 162 3.13 15.11 20.95
CA GLY A 162 2.26 16.28 20.96
C GLY A 162 2.39 17.19 19.74
N LYS A 163 3.18 16.82 18.73
CA LYS A 163 3.30 17.59 17.49
C LYS A 163 2.06 17.42 16.63
N VAL A 164 1.57 18.54 16.11
CA VAL A 164 0.41 18.59 15.23
C VAL A 164 0.85 18.73 13.77
N THR A 165 0.26 17.93 12.90
CA THR A 165 0.36 18.07 11.45
C THR A 165 -1.03 18.27 10.89
N ASN A 166 -1.25 19.33 10.12
CA ASN A 166 -2.51 19.67 9.48
C ASN A 166 -2.47 19.27 7.99
N TYR A 167 -3.50 18.57 7.54
CA TYR A 167 -3.69 18.16 6.17
C TYR A 167 -4.87 18.91 5.57
N GLN A 168 -4.64 19.66 4.51
CA GLN A 168 -5.67 20.32 3.73
C GLN A 168 -5.92 19.54 2.42
N TYR A 169 -7.18 19.55 1.98
CA TYR A 169 -7.60 18.74 0.85
C TYR A 169 -8.40 19.54 -0.16
N GLN A 170 -8.36 19.06 -1.40
CA GLN A 170 -9.23 19.47 -2.49
C GLN A 170 -9.81 18.22 -3.17
N ILE A 171 -11.03 18.34 -3.71
CA ILE A 171 -11.60 17.29 -4.56
C ILE A 171 -11.12 17.54 -6.00
N VAL A 172 -10.39 16.58 -6.54
CA VAL A 172 -9.94 16.57 -7.94
C VAL A 172 -10.52 15.31 -8.60
N ASN A 173 -11.34 15.48 -9.61
CA ASN A 173 -12.04 14.37 -10.31
C ASN A 173 -12.77 13.41 -9.35
N GLY A 174 -13.44 13.94 -8.33
CA GLY A 174 -14.17 13.14 -7.34
C GLY A 174 -13.28 12.47 -6.27
N VAL A 175 -11.97 12.63 -6.33
CA VAL A 175 -11.01 12.07 -5.37
C VAL A 175 -10.47 13.15 -4.44
N LYS A 176 -10.49 12.89 -3.13
CA LYS A 176 -9.92 13.77 -2.11
C LYS A 176 -8.40 13.71 -2.20
N LYS A 177 -7.74 14.80 -2.60
CA LYS A 177 -6.28 14.95 -2.74
C LYS A 177 -5.74 15.91 -1.68
N VAL A 178 -4.57 15.61 -1.12
CA VAL A 178 -3.86 16.51 -0.20
C VAL A 178 -3.26 17.66 -0.99
N VAL A 179 -3.61 18.92 -0.64
CA VAL A 179 -3.06 20.13 -1.28
C VAL A 179 -2.08 20.88 -0.39
N ALA A 180 -2.15 20.68 0.93
CA ALA A 180 -1.16 21.20 1.85
C ALA A 180 -0.97 20.25 3.03
N ILE A 181 0.27 20.19 3.51
CA ILE A 181 0.65 19.57 4.77
C ILE A 181 1.40 20.64 5.56
N GLU A 182 0.90 20.94 6.76
CA GLU A 182 1.48 21.91 7.68
C GLU A 182 1.80 21.21 8.99
N GLY A 183 3.02 21.32 9.47
CA GLY A 183 3.47 20.72 10.73
C GLY A 183 4.11 21.77 11.62
N GLU A 184 4.12 21.53 12.93
CA GLU A 184 4.81 22.39 13.87
C GLU A 184 6.33 22.29 13.67
N PRO A 185 7.05 23.44 13.68
CA PRO A 185 8.50 23.47 13.62
C PRO A 185 9.11 22.70 14.81
N SER A 186 10.26 22.08 14.58
CA SER A 186 11.04 21.45 15.65
C SER A 186 12.48 21.99 15.65
N PRO A 187 13.25 21.83 16.74
CA PRO A 187 14.64 22.29 16.80
C PRO A 187 15.52 21.76 15.67
N ASN A 188 15.18 20.57 15.16
CA ASN A 188 15.94 19.89 14.12
C ASN A 188 15.27 19.95 12.73
N CYS A 189 14.09 20.58 12.61
CA CYS A 189 13.38 20.75 11.35
C CYS A 189 12.68 22.10 11.36
N ALA A 190 13.11 23.03 10.51
CA ALA A 190 12.63 24.42 10.50
C ALA A 190 11.14 24.51 10.17
N SER A 191 10.62 23.60 9.34
CA SER A 191 9.20 23.48 8.99
C SER A 191 9.00 22.17 8.22
N SER A 192 7.85 21.52 8.42
CA SER A 192 7.43 20.34 7.65
C SER A 192 6.37 20.68 6.60
N ASN A 193 6.19 21.97 6.26
CA ASN A 193 5.15 22.42 5.37
C ASN A 193 5.47 22.02 3.92
N SER A 194 4.46 21.54 3.21
CA SER A 194 4.51 21.25 1.79
C SER A 194 3.17 21.57 1.14
N THR A 195 3.20 22.03 -0.11
CA THR A 195 1.98 22.21 -0.90
C THR A 195 2.05 21.43 -2.20
N PHE A 196 0.88 21.06 -2.72
CA PHE A 196 0.75 20.20 -3.89
C PHE A 196 -0.31 20.76 -4.83
N THR A 197 -0.05 20.68 -6.13
CA THR A 197 -1.05 20.91 -7.16
C THR A 197 -1.16 19.68 -8.06
N TYR A 198 -2.28 19.54 -8.73
CA TYR A 198 -2.59 18.38 -9.57
C TYR A 198 -3.00 18.84 -10.96
N ASP A 199 -2.76 18.02 -11.97
CA ASP A 199 -3.27 18.22 -13.31
C ASP A 199 -4.76 17.81 -13.41
N ASP A 200 -5.38 18.04 -14.59
CA ASP A 200 -6.80 17.72 -14.83
C ASP A 200 -7.12 16.22 -14.72
N ARG A 201 -6.10 15.35 -14.76
CA ARG A 201 -6.23 13.90 -14.55
C ARG A 201 -6.07 13.51 -13.07
N GLY A 202 -5.72 14.46 -12.19
CA GLY A 202 -5.44 14.24 -10.79
C GLY A 202 -4.04 13.69 -10.51
N LEU A 203 -3.11 13.80 -11.46
CA LEU A 203 -1.69 13.49 -11.27
C LEU A 203 -0.98 14.69 -10.64
N LEU A 204 0.05 14.44 -9.82
CA LEU A 204 0.81 15.48 -9.13
C LEU A 204 1.52 16.38 -10.14
N LYS A 205 1.15 17.66 -10.19
CA LYS A 205 1.74 18.65 -11.10
C LYS A 205 2.92 19.39 -10.47
N THR A 206 2.76 19.83 -9.22
CA THR A 206 3.84 20.49 -8.49
C THR A 206 3.86 20.04 -7.04
N LYS A 207 5.05 20.05 -6.45
CA LYS A 207 5.28 19.98 -5.00
C LYS A 207 6.17 21.15 -4.62
N THR A 208 5.75 21.91 -3.62
CA THR A 208 6.58 22.97 -3.02
C THR A 208 6.97 22.54 -1.63
N ASP A 209 8.24 22.55 -1.30
CA ASP A 209 8.75 22.20 0.03
C ASP A 209 8.66 23.38 1.00
N ASN A 210 9.08 23.15 2.26
CA ASN A 210 9.07 24.15 3.34
C ASN A 210 10.04 25.34 3.11
N LYS A 211 10.94 25.27 2.12
CA LYS A 211 11.83 26.36 1.74
C LYS A 211 11.31 27.13 0.53
N GLY A 212 10.13 26.76 0.03
CA GLY A 212 9.54 27.34 -1.18
C GLY A 212 10.15 26.78 -2.48
N ILE A 213 10.94 25.71 -2.38
CA ILE A 213 11.54 25.08 -3.56
C ILE A 213 10.48 24.25 -4.27
N VAL A 214 10.28 24.54 -5.56
CA VAL A 214 9.25 23.88 -6.38
C VAL A 214 9.87 22.72 -7.16
N THR A 215 9.21 21.57 -7.11
CA THR A 215 9.43 20.46 -8.04
C THR A 215 8.22 20.35 -8.96
N THR A 216 8.44 20.27 -10.27
CA THR A 216 7.40 20.09 -11.29
C THR A 216 7.46 18.70 -11.88
N TYR A 217 6.31 18.18 -12.33
CA TYR A 217 6.15 16.84 -12.88
C TYR A 217 5.31 16.89 -14.15
N ASP A 218 5.73 16.13 -15.17
CA ASP A 218 4.99 15.92 -16.41
C ASP A 218 4.80 14.42 -16.67
N TYR A 219 3.67 14.08 -17.29
CA TYR A 219 3.24 12.69 -17.49
C TYR A 219 2.81 12.46 -18.94
N ASN A 220 3.04 11.25 -19.44
CA ASN A 220 2.48 10.82 -20.71
C ASN A 220 0.98 10.48 -20.59
N GLU A 221 0.36 10.07 -21.70
CA GLU A 221 -1.06 9.67 -21.75
C GLU A 221 -1.39 8.48 -20.84
N ARG A 222 -0.39 7.62 -20.57
CA ARG A 222 -0.53 6.47 -19.66
C ARG A 222 -0.40 6.84 -18.17
N GLY A 223 -0.17 8.13 -17.84
CA GLY A 223 0.04 8.59 -16.47
C GLY A 223 1.43 8.28 -15.91
N LEU A 224 2.40 7.93 -16.75
CA LEU A 224 3.78 7.68 -16.34
C LEU A 224 4.57 8.99 -16.36
N GLU A 225 5.36 9.25 -15.29
CA GLU A 225 6.22 10.44 -15.18
C GLU A 225 7.27 10.43 -16.30
N VAL A 226 7.21 11.42 -17.18
CA VAL A 226 8.18 11.59 -18.28
C VAL A 226 9.21 12.66 -17.98
N SER A 227 8.90 13.58 -17.07
CA SER A 227 9.81 14.63 -16.64
C SER A 227 9.56 15.02 -15.19
N ARG A 228 10.64 15.24 -14.46
CA ARG A 228 10.64 15.85 -13.15
C ARG A 228 11.74 16.90 -13.08
N THR A 229 11.38 18.14 -12.73
CA THR A 229 12.34 19.22 -12.53
C THR A 229 12.34 19.65 -11.08
N GLU A 230 13.40 19.32 -10.35
CA GLU A 230 13.70 19.78 -9.00
C GLU A 230 14.21 21.21 -9.03
N ALA A 231 13.91 22.02 -8.00
CA ALA A 231 14.24 23.45 -7.91
C ALA A 231 13.85 24.24 -9.17
N SER A 232 12.67 23.93 -9.73
CA SER A 232 12.14 24.54 -10.96
C SER A 232 12.09 26.06 -10.84
N GLY A 233 12.51 26.76 -11.91
CA GLY A 233 12.59 28.23 -11.97
C GLY A 233 13.79 28.83 -11.26
N THR A 234 14.75 28.05 -10.77
CA THR A 234 15.99 28.54 -10.13
C THR A 234 17.23 28.17 -10.95
N ALA A 235 18.37 28.79 -10.63
CA ALA A 235 19.66 28.43 -11.24
C ALA A 235 20.14 27.00 -10.86
N GLN A 236 19.56 26.39 -9.84
CA GLN A 236 19.85 25.03 -9.38
C GLN A 236 18.86 24.00 -9.96
N ALA A 237 18.06 24.38 -10.93
CA ALA A 237 17.07 23.48 -11.53
C ALA A 237 17.75 22.23 -12.10
N ARG A 238 17.23 21.07 -11.72
CA ARG A 238 17.70 19.77 -12.15
C ARG A 238 16.55 18.99 -12.74
N THR A 239 16.64 18.66 -14.03
CA THR A 239 15.61 17.89 -14.72
C THR A 239 16.06 16.45 -14.93
N VAL A 240 15.18 15.52 -14.59
CA VAL A 240 15.28 14.09 -14.92
C VAL A 240 14.16 13.77 -15.89
N THR A 241 14.48 13.12 -17.01
CA THR A 241 13.47 12.63 -17.97
C THR A 241 13.51 11.12 -18.09
N THR A 242 12.36 10.51 -18.32
CA THR A 242 12.22 9.06 -18.45
C THR A 242 11.51 8.74 -19.77
N GLU A 243 12.16 7.92 -20.60
CA GLU A 243 11.55 7.27 -21.76
C GLU A 243 11.01 5.92 -21.33
N TRP A 244 9.74 5.65 -21.62
CA TRP A 244 9.06 4.45 -21.22
C TRP A 244 8.88 3.45 -22.36
N HIS A 245 8.92 2.17 -22.05
CA HIS A 245 8.54 1.12 -22.97
C HIS A 245 7.10 1.34 -23.47
N PRO A 246 6.81 1.15 -24.78
CA PRO A 246 5.49 1.50 -25.34
C PRO A 246 4.31 0.74 -24.71
N SER A 247 4.50 -0.50 -24.29
CA SER A 247 3.46 -1.35 -23.72
C SER A 247 3.69 -1.74 -22.25
N LEU A 248 4.94 -1.77 -21.80
CA LEU A 248 5.30 -2.17 -20.43
C LEU A 248 5.51 -0.93 -19.54
N TYR A 249 5.40 -1.12 -18.22
CA TYR A 249 5.68 -0.06 -17.23
C TYR A 249 7.17 -0.02 -16.85
N LEU A 250 8.04 -0.16 -17.85
CA LEU A 250 9.49 -0.25 -17.70
C LEU A 250 10.18 0.94 -18.39
N PRO A 251 11.15 1.60 -17.74
CA PRO A 251 11.91 2.67 -18.37
C PRO A 251 12.86 2.12 -19.44
N LEU A 252 12.93 2.74 -20.61
CA LEU A 252 13.95 2.48 -21.63
C LEU A 252 15.18 3.34 -21.43
N ALA A 253 14.98 4.58 -21.01
CA ALA A 253 16.07 5.49 -20.67
C ALA A 253 15.67 6.42 -19.53
N VAL A 254 16.61 6.70 -18.63
CA VAL A 254 16.53 7.76 -17.63
C VAL A 254 17.68 8.72 -17.87
N THR A 255 17.36 9.97 -18.21
CA THR A 255 18.34 11.03 -18.47
C THR A 255 18.37 11.98 -17.29
N GLU A 256 19.53 12.07 -16.67
CA GLU A 256 19.88 13.03 -15.63
C GLU A 256 20.80 14.12 -16.22
N PRO A 257 21.09 15.21 -15.51
CA PRO A 257 21.96 16.27 -16.07
C PRO A 257 23.34 15.80 -16.50
N ASP A 258 23.92 14.83 -15.81
CA ASP A 258 25.29 14.36 -15.98
C ASP A 258 25.43 12.96 -16.57
N ARG A 259 24.32 12.22 -16.71
CA ARG A 259 24.35 10.82 -17.19
C ARG A 259 23.05 10.40 -17.85
N ILE A 260 23.14 9.34 -18.64
CA ILE A 260 22.00 8.61 -19.22
C ILE A 260 22.14 7.15 -18.83
N THR A 261 21.09 6.62 -18.20
CA THR A 261 20.96 5.17 -17.94
C THR A 261 19.99 4.58 -18.95
N ARG A 262 20.42 3.59 -19.73
CA ARG A 262 19.59 2.88 -20.71
C ARG A 262 19.34 1.44 -20.26
N TYR A 263 18.13 0.96 -20.56
CA TYR A 263 17.70 -0.38 -20.23
C TYR A 263 17.22 -1.10 -21.48
N ARG A 264 17.45 -2.41 -21.54
CA ARG A 264 16.89 -3.30 -22.55
C ARG A 264 16.20 -4.47 -21.85
N TYR A 265 15.07 -4.87 -22.40
CA TYR A 265 14.24 -5.94 -21.85
C TYR A 265 13.92 -6.94 -22.95
N ASP A 266 13.61 -8.18 -22.55
CA ASP A 266 12.99 -9.16 -23.45
C ASP A 266 11.47 -8.94 -23.52
N ASP A 267 10.79 -9.76 -24.33
CA ASP A 267 9.34 -9.69 -24.55
C ASP A 267 8.52 -9.99 -23.28
N GLN A 268 9.14 -10.54 -22.26
CA GLN A 268 8.53 -10.83 -20.96
C GLN A 268 8.82 -9.74 -19.93
N GLY A 269 9.52 -8.67 -20.32
CA GLY A 269 9.89 -7.56 -19.43
C GLY A 269 11.08 -7.85 -18.51
N ARG A 270 11.83 -8.94 -18.74
CA ARG A 270 13.05 -9.23 -17.98
C ARG A 270 14.20 -8.39 -18.51
N GLN A 271 14.94 -7.76 -17.61
CA GLN A 271 16.05 -6.88 -17.98
C GLN A 271 17.21 -7.69 -18.59
N LEU A 272 17.55 -7.38 -19.83
CA LEU A 272 18.68 -7.96 -20.56
C LEU A 272 19.97 -7.18 -20.33
N SER A 273 19.89 -5.85 -20.27
CA SER A 273 21.05 -5.01 -20.04
C SER A 273 20.70 -3.68 -19.38
N ARG A 274 21.69 -3.11 -18.70
CA ARG A 274 21.68 -1.75 -18.17
C ARG A 274 23.03 -1.11 -18.53
N THR A 275 23.02 0.00 -19.20
CA THR A 275 24.24 0.78 -19.52
C THR A 275 24.13 2.18 -18.93
N VAL A 276 25.24 2.75 -18.52
CA VAL A 276 25.36 4.12 -18.01
C VAL A 276 26.37 4.86 -18.84
N GLU A 277 25.99 5.99 -19.40
CA GLU A 277 26.82 6.87 -20.20
C GLU A 277 26.87 8.24 -19.53
N ASN A 278 28.05 8.82 -19.39
CA ASN A 278 28.22 10.21 -18.93
C ASN A 278 27.79 11.16 -20.06
N ARG A 279 27.22 12.30 -19.69
CA ARG A 279 26.69 13.31 -20.61
C ARG A 279 27.60 14.52 -20.67
#